data_423dba69f3daa433c5ea7f68617f3bb2
#
_entry.id   423dba69f3daa433c5ea7f68617f3bb2
#
_cell.length_a   1.000
_cell.length_b   1.000
_cell.length_c   1.000
_cell.angle_alpha   90.00
_cell.angle_beta   90.00
_cell.angle_gamma   90.00
#
_symmetry.space_group_name_H-M   'P 1'
#
loop_
_entity.id
_entity.type
_entity.pdbx_description
1 polymer ?
#
loop_
_entity_poly.entity_id
_entity_poly.type
_entity_poly.pdbx_seq_one_letter_code
_entity_poly.pdbx_strand_id
1 'polypeptide(L)'
;MKKYEEAEEIFAGRNSYSKTDHDATFMHMKEDHMKNGQLKPGYNIQAATTDQYVVGFALYPNPTDFKTLEPFLKQMPILDKFDKIVADAGYGSEYNYSMLEKEYPDKKYYIPYTMYEKEKTRKYRNDPTKLANWFYDEKDDYYLDQNGVRFNFKYYSQRKDRSTGQVRDFKVYEADEFQLTPELERLAKTKSGRQRQVRYNPNWQYLKEKAKEVLQSPKGRHIYSMRKYDVEPIFGHLKNVFGMRRTHLRG
;
A
#
# COMPACT_ATOMS: atom_id res chain seq x y z
N MET A 1 -31.71 19.40 -8.60
CA MET A 1 -31.54 18.29 -7.66
C MET A 1 -31.35 16.98 -8.40
N LYS A 2 -32.24 16.47 -9.24
CA LYS A 2 -32.11 15.18 -9.98
C LYS A 2 -30.71 14.96 -10.65
N LYS A 3 -30.15 15.98 -11.28
CA LYS A 3 -28.86 15.90 -11.99
C LYS A 3 -27.64 15.65 -11.06
N TYR A 4 -27.72 16.09 -9.83
CA TYR A 4 -26.68 15.85 -8.82
C TYR A 4 -26.83 14.45 -8.19
N GLU A 5 -28.04 13.99 -7.98
CA GLU A 5 -28.37 12.66 -7.49
C GLU A 5 -27.90 11.59 -8.49
N GLU A 6 -28.21 11.78 -9.79
CA GLU A 6 -27.70 10.92 -10.87
C GLU A 6 -26.15 10.91 -10.92
N ALA A 7 -25.51 12.07 -10.73
CA ALA A 7 -24.06 12.13 -10.71
C ALA A 7 -23.45 11.41 -9.49
N GLU A 8 -24.06 11.50 -8.32
CA GLU A 8 -23.62 10.78 -7.12
C GLU A 8 -23.74 9.26 -7.28
N GLU A 9 -24.81 8.77 -7.88
CA GLU A 9 -24.98 7.35 -8.21
C GLU A 9 -23.89 6.87 -9.15
N ILE A 10 -23.56 7.63 -10.21
CA ILE A 10 -22.48 7.30 -11.14
C ILE A 10 -21.12 7.33 -10.45
N PHE A 11 -20.86 8.27 -9.53
CA PHE A 11 -19.61 8.32 -8.77
C PHE A 11 -19.37 7.04 -7.96
N ALA A 12 -20.39 6.47 -7.35
CA ALA A 12 -20.29 5.22 -6.58
C ALA A 12 -19.04 5.18 -5.66
N GLY A 13 -18.74 6.28 -4.97
CA GLY A 13 -17.58 6.43 -4.09
C GLY A 13 -16.23 6.64 -4.79
N ARG A 14 -16.21 6.83 -6.12
CA ARG A 14 -15.03 7.21 -6.92
C ARG A 14 -14.81 8.73 -6.87
N ASN A 15 -13.58 9.17 -7.17
CA ASN A 15 -13.26 10.61 -7.24
C ASN A 15 -13.59 11.26 -8.61
N SER A 16 -13.83 10.45 -9.63
CA SER A 16 -14.10 10.92 -10.97
C SER A 16 -14.74 9.81 -11.82
N TYR A 17 -15.45 10.19 -12.87
CA TYR A 17 -15.90 9.30 -13.93
C TYR A 17 -15.84 10.00 -15.29
N SER A 18 -15.81 9.25 -16.38
CA SER A 18 -15.85 9.79 -17.73
C SER A 18 -17.29 10.04 -18.17
N LYS A 19 -17.54 11.18 -18.82
CA LYS A 19 -18.87 11.50 -19.38
C LYS A 19 -19.30 10.58 -20.51
N THR A 20 -18.34 9.94 -21.19
CA THR A 20 -18.58 9.07 -22.33
C THR A 20 -18.57 7.59 -21.98
N ASP A 21 -18.07 7.26 -20.79
CA ASP A 21 -17.99 5.91 -20.24
C ASP A 21 -18.04 6.04 -18.71
N HIS A 22 -19.23 5.90 -18.15
CA HIS A 22 -19.49 6.16 -16.74
C HIS A 22 -18.74 5.19 -15.80
N ASP A 23 -18.35 4.02 -16.29
CA ASP A 23 -17.62 3.02 -15.51
C ASP A 23 -16.13 3.32 -15.45
N ALA A 24 -15.60 4.08 -16.43
CA ALA A 24 -14.19 4.46 -16.46
C ALA A 24 -13.87 5.59 -15.46
N THR A 25 -12.75 5.46 -14.78
CA THR A 25 -12.22 6.49 -13.86
C THR A 25 -11.00 7.17 -14.45
N PHE A 26 -10.84 8.48 -14.23
CA PHE A 26 -9.65 9.18 -14.66
C PHE A 26 -8.44 8.76 -13.82
N MET A 27 -7.41 8.27 -14.49
CA MET A 27 -6.18 7.77 -13.86
C MET A 27 -4.93 8.09 -14.68
N HIS A 28 -3.77 8.08 -14.03
CA HIS A 28 -2.48 8.18 -14.71
C HIS A 28 -2.19 6.89 -15.47
N MET A 29 -1.95 7.02 -16.79
CA MET A 29 -1.55 5.89 -17.59
C MET A 29 -0.06 5.60 -17.43
N LYS A 30 0.32 4.31 -17.37
CA LYS A 30 1.74 3.90 -17.33
C LYS A 30 2.50 4.37 -18.58
N GLU A 31 1.82 4.43 -19.72
CA GLU A 31 2.35 4.87 -21.02
C GLU A 31 1.95 6.33 -21.29
N ASP A 32 2.47 7.25 -20.50
CA ASP A 32 2.35 8.69 -20.76
C ASP A 32 3.51 9.13 -21.67
N HIS A 33 3.32 8.97 -22.99
CA HIS A 33 4.32 9.37 -23.99
C HIS A 33 4.65 10.86 -23.96
N MET A 34 3.70 11.69 -23.55
CA MET A 34 3.88 13.14 -23.48
C MET A 34 4.52 13.59 -22.17
N LYS A 35 4.63 12.68 -21.18
CA LYS A 35 5.16 12.95 -19.82
C LYS A 35 4.57 14.19 -19.14
N ASN A 36 3.31 14.52 -19.49
CA ASN A 36 2.61 15.70 -18.97
C ASN A 36 1.71 15.41 -17.77
N GLY A 37 1.68 14.15 -17.28
CA GLY A 37 0.88 13.73 -16.16
C GLY A 37 -0.63 13.75 -16.40
N GLN A 38 -1.08 13.80 -17.66
CA GLN A 38 -2.49 13.87 -18.01
C GLN A 38 -3.25 12.63 -17.53
N LEU A 39 -4.35 12.86 -16.85
CA LEU A 39 -5.30 11.80 -16.49
C LEU A 39 -6.14 11.41 -17.71
N LYS A 40 -6.33 10.12 -17.90
CA LYS A 40 -7.19 9.57 -18.97
C LYS A 40 -8.21 8.60 -18.37
N PRO A 41 -9.42 8.50 -18.97
CA PRO A 41 -10.36 7.47 -18.56
C PRO A 41 -9.74 6.08 -18.79
N GLY A 42 -9.88 5.21 -17.80
CA GLY A 42 -9.31 3.86 -17.88
C GLY A 42 -9.83 2.94 -16.81
N TYR A 43 -9.43 1.69 -16.97
CA TYR A 43 -9.72 0.59 -16.05
C TYR A 43 -8.42 -0.01 -15.53
N ASN A 44 -8.48 -0.50 -14.30
CA ASN A 44 -7.43 -1.30 -13.72
C ASN A 44 -7.73 -2.78 -13.98
N ILE A 45 -6.91 -3.42 -14.78
CA ILE A 45 -7.05 -4.84 -15.13
C ILE A 45 -6.25 -5.66 -14.13
N GLN A 46 -6.94 -6.54 -13.42
CA GLN A 46 -6.34 -7.53 -12.55
C GLN A 46 -6.31 -8.87 -13.27
N ALA A 47 -5.20 -9.58 -13.18
CA ALA A 47 -5.06 -10.93 -13.72
C ALA A 47 -4.33 -11.83 -12.71
N ALA A 48 -4.88 -12.99 -12.45
CA ALA A 48 -4.21 -14.07 -11.74
C ALA A 48 -3.69 -15.11 -12.73
N THR A 49 -2.48 -15.57 -12.49
CA THR A 49 -1.79 -16.50 -13.36
C THR A 49 -1.16 -17.63 -12.56
N THR A 50 -0.99 -18.77 -13.20
CA THR A 50 -0.16 -19.87 -12.74
C THR A 50 0.45 -20.55 -13.95
N ASP A 51 1.76 -20.79 -13.93
CA ASP A 51 2.50 -21.37 -15.05
C ASP A 51 2.20 -20.68 -16.41
N GLN A 52 2.08 -19.34 -16.39
CA GLN A 52 1.72 -18.48 -17.53
C GLN A 52 0.28 -18.65 -18.05
N TYR A 53 -0.57 -19.46 -17.43
CA TYR A 53 -1.99 -19.52 -17.74
C TYR A 53 -2.78 -18.49 -16.91
N VAL A 54 -3.70 -17.79 -17.55
CA VAL A 54 -4.64 -16.90 -16.86
C VAL A 54 -5.72 -17.75 -16.20
N VAL A 55 -5.76 -17.71 -14.87
CA VAL A 55 -6.73 -18.47 -14.06
C VAL A 55 -7.84 -17.59 -13.49
N GLY A 56 -7.72 -16.27 -13.64
CA GLY A 56 -8.73 -15.30 -13.27
C GLY A 56 -8.39 -13.90 -13.76
N PHE A 57 -9.42 -13.12 -14.07
CA PHE A 57 -9.26 -11.69 -14.40
C PHE A 57 -10.46 -10.89 -13.92
N ALA A 58 -10.24 -9.60 -13.69
CA ALA A 58 -11.30 -8.65 -13.37
C ALA A 58 -10.91 -7.23 -13.80
N LEU A 59 -11.92 -6.41 -14.01
CA LEU A 59 -11.78 -4.98 -14.34
C LEU A 59 -12.29 -4.16 -13.16
N TYR A 60 -11.48 -3.18 -12.74
CA TYR A 60 -11.84 -2.29 -11.64
C TYR A 60 -11.70 -0.83 -12.06
N PRO A 61 -12.62 0.04 -11.60
CA PRO A 61 -12.50 1.48 -11.80
C PRO A 61 -11.48 2.13 -10.84
N ASN A 62 -10.85 1.36 -9.96
CA ASN A 62 -9.92 1.86 -8.96
C ASN A 62 -8.54 2.14 -9.58
N PRO A 63 -8.00 3.37 -9.49
CA PRO A 63 -6.69 3.70 -10.05
C PRO A 63 -5.51 2.98 -9.39
N THR A 64 -5.71 2.41 -8.20
CA THR A 64 -4.67 1.77 -7.39
C THR A 64 -5.04 0.34 -7.01
N ASP A 65 -4.04 -0.52 -6.94
CA ASP A 65 -4.21 -1.96 -6.76
C ASP A 65 -4.63 -2.37 -5.35
N PHE A 66 -4.28 -1.60 -4.33
CA PHE A 66 -4.50 -2.01 -2.94
C PHE A 66 -5.97 -2.26 -2.56
N LYS A 67 -6.92 -1.63 -3.27
CA LYS A 67 -8.37 -1.83 -3.05
C LYS A 67 -8.95 -2.99 -3.87
N THR A 68 -8.21 -3.50 -4.84
CA THR A 68 -8.72 -4.50 -5.78
C THR A 68 -8.41 -5.93 -5.34
N LEU A 69 -7.46 -6.13 -4.42
CA LEU A 69 -7.04 -7.47 -4.00
C LEU A 69 -8.19 -8.27 -3.37
N GLU A 70 -8.84 -7.72 -2.36
CA GLU A 70 -9.92 -8.40 -1.66
C GLU A 70 -11.08 -8.79 -2.59
N PRO A 71 -11.71 -7.87 -3.35
CA PRO A 71 -12.80 -8.23 -4.25
C PRO A 71 -12.33 -9.18 -5.36
N PHE A 72 -11.07 -9.10 -5.80
CA PHE A 72 -10.53 -10.00 -6.78
C PHE A 72 -10.39 -11.43 -6.25
N LEU A 73 -9.84 -11.61 -5.05
CA LEU A 73 -9.72 -12.93 -4.44
C LEU A 73 -11.10 -13.55 -4.16
N LYS A 74 -12.07 -12.76 -3.72
CA LYS A 74 -13.46 -13.23 -3.48
C LYS A 74 -14.18 -13.70 -4.75
N GLN A 75 -13.82 -13.15 -5.90
CA GLN A 75 -14.39 -13.54 -7.20
C GLN A 75 -13.70 -14.77 -7.82
N MET A 76 -12.58 -15.22 -7.27
CA MET A 76 -11.78 -16.29 -7.86
C MET A 76 -12.26 -17.68 -7.40
N PRO A 77 -13.04 -18.41 -8.20
CA PRO A 77 -13.66 -19.65 -7.76
C PRO A 77 -12.67 -20.80 -7.53
N ILE A 78 -11.47 -20.69 -8.10
CA ILE A 78 -10.43 -21.72 -7.99
C ILE A 78 -9.35 -21.39 -6.95
N LEU A 79 -9.51 -20.29 -6.17
CA LEU A 79 -8.52 -19.85 -5.19
C LEU A 79 -8.16 -20.94 -4.18
N ASP A 80 -9.10 -21.78 -3.83
CA ASP A 80 -8.89 -22.88 -2.87
C ASP A 80 -7.88 -23.92 -3.33
N LYS A 81 -7.64 -24.02 -4.64
CA LYS A 81 -6.64 -24.93 -5.21
C LYS A 81 -5.19 -24.45 -5.03
N PHE A 82 -4.99 -23.23 -4.60
CA PHE A 82 -3.67 -22.62 -4.44
C PHE A 82 -3.33 -22.39 -2.97
N ASP A 83 -2.13 -22.71 -2.57
CA ASP A 83 -1.57 -22.51 -1.23
C ASP A 83 -0.82 -21.18 -1.07
N LYS A 84 -0.60 -20.44 -2.17
CA LYS A 84 0.23 -19.24 -2.22
C LYS A 84 -0.43 -18.13 -3.01
N ILE A 85 -0.25 -16.91 -2.53
CA ILE A 85 -0.62 -15.66 -3.22
C ILE A 85 0.65 -14.85 -3.41
N VAL A 86 0.99 -14.55 -4.67
CA VAL A 86 2.17 -13.75 -5.02
C VAL A 86 1.69 -12.51 -5.77
N ALA A 87 1.99 -11.34 -5.24
CA ALA A 87 1.58 -10.08 -5.88
C ALA A 87 2.65 -9.01 -5.72
N ASP A 88 2.53 -7.90 -6.45
CA ASP A 88 3.48 -6.81 -6.38
C ASP A 88 3.27 -5.89 -5.15
N ALA A 89 4.16 -4.91 -4.98
CA ALA A 89 4.12 -4.00 -3.85
C ALA A 89 2.91 -3.05 -3.84
N GLY A 90 2.19 -2.92 -4.95
CA GLY A 90 0.96 -2.14 -5.04
C GLY A 90 -0.16 -2.69 -4.15
N TYR A 91 -0.12 -3.98 -3.86
CA TYR A 91 -1.08 -4.66 -2.98
C TYR A 91 -0.65 -4.68 -1.51
N GLY A 92 0.61 -4.35 -1.20
CA GLY A 92 1.19 -4.45 0.14
C GLY A 92 0.75 -3.32 1.07
N SER A 93 -0.35 -3.52 1.77
CA SER A 93 -0.94 -2.58 2.73
C SER A 93 -1.32 -3.29 4.04
N GLU A 94 -1.45 -2.52 5.12
CA GLU A 94 -1.93 -3.05 6.40
C GLU A 94 -3.29 -3.72 6.25
N TYR A 95 -4.19 -3.09 5.49
CA TYR A 95 -5.52 -3.64 5.21
C TYR A 95 -5.45 -5.01 4.56
N ASN A 96 -4.72 -5.11 3.45
CA ASN A 96 -4.63 -6.36 2.69
C ASN A 96 -3.95 -7.48 3.49
N TYR A 97 -2.89 -7.17 4.24
CA TYR A 97 -2.25 -8.20 5.08
C TYR A 97 -3.18 -8.68 6.19
N SER A 98 -3.87 -7.77 6.88
CA SER A 98 -4.85 -8.12 7.92
C SER A 98 -6.01 -8.94 7.34
N MET A 99 -6.49 -8.60 6.15
CA MET A 99 -7.52 -9.34 5.43
C MET A 99 -7.04 -10.74 5.06
N LEU A 100 -5.83 -10.87 4.50
CA LEU A 100 -5.25 -12.16 4.14
C LEU A 100 -5.08 -13.08 5.35
N GLU A 101 -4.61 -12.56 6.48
CA GLU A 101 -4.47 -13.34 7.70
C GLU A 101 -5.80 -13.79 8.30
N LYS A 102 -6.82 -12.97 8.15
CA LYS A 102 -8.16 -13.27 8.69
C LYS A 102 -8.97 -14.19 7.80
N GLU A 103 -9.00 -13.91 6.49
CA GLU A 103 -9.90 -14.59 5.55
C GLU A 103 -9.22 -15.79 4.86
N TYR A 104 -7.88 -15.79 4.78
CA TYR A 104 -7.09 -16.83 4.11
C TYR A 104 -5.91 -17.32 4.96
N PRO A 105 -6.16 -17.78 6.21
CA PRO A 105 -5.09 -18.16 7.15
C PRO A 105 -4.23 -19.34 6.65
N ASP A 106 -4.79 -20.19 5.80
CA ASP A 106 -4.10 -21.36 5.23
C ASP A 106 -3.17 -21.01 4.06
N LYS A 107 -3.27 -19.77 3.54
CA LYS A 107 -2.51 -19.34 2.37
C LYS A 107 -1.28 -18.53 2.77
N LYS A 108 -0.15 -18.83 2.15
CA LYS A 108 1.06 -18.00 2.30
C LYS A 108 1.06 -16.89 1.26
N TYR A 109 1.26 -15.65 1.70
CA TYR A 109 1.36 -14.52 0.79
C TYR A 109 2.80 -14.02 0.67
N TYR A 110 3.19 -13.71 -0.57
CA TYR A 110 4.51 -13.19 -0.95
C TYR A 110 4.29 -11.83 -1.63
N ILE A 111 3.97 -10.84 -0.84
CA ILE A 111 3.60 -9.49 -1.27
C ILE A 111 4.50 -8.51 -0.53
N PRO A 112 5.39 -7.75 -1.20
CA PRO A 112 6.16 -6.71 -0.53
C PRO A 112 5.26 -5.51 -0.23
N TYR A 113 5.52 -4.80 0.86
CA TYR A 113 4.89 -3.51 1.09
C TYR A 113 5.62 -2.39 0.32
N THR A 114 4.94 -1.29 0.06
CA THR A 114 5.40 -0.20 -0.83
C THR A 114 6.81 0.31 -0.53
N MET A 115 7.21 0.32 0.76
CA MET A 115 8.54 0.81 1.17
C MET A 115 9.61 -0.28 1.25
N TYR A 116 9.27 -1.54 0.99
CA TYR A 116 10.13 -2.71 1.19
C TYR A 116 11.52 -2.56 0.54
N GLU A 117 11.58 -2.17 -0.73
CA GLU A 117 12.85 -1.97 -1.44
C GLU A 117 13.56 -0.68 -0.99
N LYS A 118 12.81 0.37 -0.69
CA LYS A 118 13.39 1.64 -0.21
C LYS A 118 14.03 1.49 1.15
N GLU A 119 13.45 0.71 2.06
CA GLU A 119 14.00 0.45 3.39
C GLU A 119 15.37 -0.25 3.36
N LYS A 120 15.70 -0.96 2.28
CA LYS A 120 17.00 -1.61 2.08
C LYS A 120 18.10 -0.63 1.66
N THR A 121 17.75 0.55 1.16
CA THR A 121 18.72 1.51 0.64
C THR A 121 19.52 2.19 1.76
N ARG A 122 20.80 2.52 1.49
CA ARG A 122 21.64 3.28 2.41
C ARG A 122 21.02 4.63 2.77
N LYS A 123 20.38 5.28 1.79
CA LYS A 123 19.69 6.57 2.00
C LYS A 123 18.59 6.47 3.07
N TYR A 124 17.76 5.43 3.02
CA TYR A 124 16.70 5.25 4.01
C TYR A 124 17.25 4.89 5.38
N ARG A 125 18.22 3.99 5.45
CA ARG A 125 18.85 3.56 6.71
C ARG A 125 19.60 4.67 7.44
N ASN A 126 20.10 5.67 6.70
CA ASN A 126 20.77 6.84 7.26
C ASN A 126 19.86 8.05 7.38
N ASP A 127 18.57 7.94 7.09
CA ASP A 127 17.63 9.06 7.17
C ASP A 127 17.22 9.31 8.64
N PRO A 128 17.63 10.44 9.25
CA PRO A 128 17.34 10.74 10.66
C PRO A 128 15.85 11.00 10.94
N THR A 129 15.05 11.18 9.91
CA THR A 129 13.62 11.45 10.06
C THR A 129 12.78 10.19 10.21
N LYS A 130 13.36 9.01 9.97
CA LYS A 130 12.65 7.73 10.00
C LYS A 130 12.67 7.13 11.40
N LEU A 131 11.50 6.95 11.99
CA LEU A 131 11.35 6.34 13.32
C LEU A 131 12.05 4.96 13.43
N ALA A 132 12.09 4.20 12.33
CA ALA A 132 12.78 2.90 12.28
C ALA A 132 14.31 2.99 12.49
N ASN A 133 14.89 4.19 12.38
CA ASN A 133 16.32 4.44 12.59
C ASN A 133 16.60 5.11 13.93
N TRP A 134 15.59 5.30 14.76
CA TRP A 134 15.74 5.87 16.09
C TRP A 134 16.02 4.78 17.11
N PHE A 135 16.68 5.14 18.19
CA PHE A 135 16.84 4.24 19.34
C PHE A 135 15.49 4.13 20.07
N TYR A 136 15.09 2.91 20.41
CA TYR A 136 13.90 2.65 21.21
C TYR A 136 14.29 1.94 22.51
N ASP A 137 13.87 2.50 23.62
CA ASP A 137 14.00 1.87 24.93
C ASP A 137 12.69 1.18 25.29
N GLU A 138 12.74 -0.16 25.35
CA GLU A 138 11.55 -0.98 25.61
C GLU A 138 11.11 -0.90 27.08
N LYS A 139 12.04 -0.69 28.00
CA LYS A 139 11.76 -0.66 29.45
C LYS A 139 10.98 0.58 29.84
N ASP A 140 11.40 1.73 29.37
CA ASP A 140 10.82 3.03 29.72
C ASP A 140 9.91 3.57 28.60
N ASP A 141 9.66 2.79 27.54
CA ASP A 141 8.77 3.08 26.38
C ASP A 141 8.99 4.49 25.80
N TYR A 142 10.22 4.80 25.39
CA TYR A 142 10.58 6.06 24.72
C TYR A 142 11.46 5.86 23.49
N TYR A 143 11.47 6.86 22.63
CA TYR A 143 12.39 6.94 21.48
C TYR A 143 13.40 8.07 21.68
N LEU A 144 14.65 7.84 21.19
CA LEU A 144 15.63 8.92 20.97
C LEU A 144 15.84 9.06 19.45
N ASP A 145 15.66 10.27 18.93
CA ASP A 145 16.01 10.53 17.53
C ASP A 145 17.54 10.60 17.37
N GLN A 146 18.01 10.67 16.14
CA GLN A 146 19.48 10.70 15.87
C GLN A 146 20.18 11.97 16.38
N ASN A 147 19.43 13.00 16.74
CA ASN A 147 19.98 14.21 17.36
C ASN A 147 19.97 14.11 18.89
N GLY A 148 19.39 13.06 19.47
CA GLY A 148 19.27 12.87 20.90
C GLY A 148 18.00 13.44 21.54
N VAL A 149 17.04 13.91 20.74
CA VAL A 149 15.73 14.37 21.25
C VAL A 149 14.94 13.17 21.75
N ARG A 150 14.53 13.22 23.02
CA ARG A 150 13.73 12.18 23.67
C ARG A 150 12.23 12.40 23.38
N PHE A 151 11.55 11.30 23.01
CA PHE A 151 10.11 11.23 22.76
C PHE A 151 9.50 10.19 23.68
N ASN A 152 8.75 10.63 24.69
CA ASN A 152 8.08 9.74 25.64
C ASN A 152 6.72 9.31 25.12
N PHE A 153 6.28 8.11 25.50
CA PHE A 153 4.91 7.68 25.25
C PHE A 153 3.92 8.67 25.86
N LYS A 154 2.91 9.09 25.09
CA LYS A 154 1.92 10.04 25.55
C LYS A 154 0.53 9.43 25.68
N TYR A 155 0.03 8.81 24.60
CA TYR A 155 -1.30 8.19 24.58
C TYR A 155 -1.48 7.24 23.39
N TYR A 156 -2.53 6.42 23.46
CA TYR A 156 -3.02 5.63 22.32
C TYR A 156 -4.02 6.45 21.52
N SER A 157 -3.97 6.34 20.18
CA SER A 157 -4.93 6.97 19.29
C SER A 157 -5.42 6.01 18.23
N GLN A 158 -6.67 6.17 17.81
CA GLN A 158 -7.27 5.42 16.73
C GLN A 158 -7.53 6.31 15.52
N ARG A 159 -7.34 5.77 14.34
CA ARG A 159 -7.70 6.43 13.10
C ARG A 159 -8.44 5.47 12.18
N LYS A 160 -9.63 5.88 11.77
CA LYS A 160 -10.41 5.15 10.75
C LYS A 160 -9.97 5.60 9.37
N ASP A 161 -9.55 4.65 8.55
CA ASP A 161 -9.29 4.88 7.13
C ASP A 161 -10.63 5.07 6.42
N ARG A 162 -10.80 6.21 5.75
CA ARG A 162 -12.07 6.54 5.07
C ARG A 162 -12.36 5.65 3.86
N SER A 163 -11.34 5.09 3.26
CA SER A 163 -11.46 4.34 2.02
C SER A 163 -11.75 2.85 2.23
N THR A 164 -11.24 2.27 3.32
CA THR A 164 -11.38 0.85 3.65
C THR A 164 -12.25 0.61 4.88
N GLY A 165 -12.53 1.66 5.66
CA GLY A 165 -13.22 1.54 6.94
C GLY A 165 -12.36 0.95 8.07
N GLN A 166 -11.12 0.55 7.79
CA GLN A 166 -10.21 -0.05 8.77
C GLN A 166 -9.89 0.94 9.89
N VAL A 167 -10.00 0.50 11.14
CA VAL A 167 -9.52 1.23 12.30
C VAL A 167 -8.09 0.80 12.57
N ARG A 168 -7.19 1.77 12.69
CA ARG A 168 -5.76 1.57 12.97
C ARG A 168 -5.42 2.13 14.34
N ASP A 169 -4.70 1.36 15.12
CA ASP A 169 -4.23 1.76 16.45
C ASP A 169 -2.80 2.32 16.38
N PHE A 170 -2.57 3.41 17.07
CA PHE A 170 -1.27 4.06 17.14
C PHE A 170 -0.87 4.33 18.58
N LYS A 171 0.40 4.07 18.90
CA LYS A 171 1.08 4.71 20.02
C LYS A 171 1.57 6.09 19.58
N VAL A 172 1.28 7.12 20.33
CA VAL A 172 1.74 8.49 20.08
C VAL A 172 2.82 8.81 21.08
N TYR A 173 3.99 9.19 20.58
CA TYR A 173 5.12 9.66 21.38
C TYR A 173 5.30 11.15 21.11
N GLU A 174 5.55 11.91 22.17
CA GLU A 174 5.77 13.36 22.08
C GLU A 174 7.16 13.70 22.63
N ALA A 175 7.82 14.64 21.97
CA ALA A 175 9.11 15.14 22.42
C ALA A 175 8.98 15.73 23.83
N ASP A 176 9.89 15.36 24.72
CA ASP A 176 9.92 15.86 26.10
C ASP A 176 10.06 17.39 26.10
N GLU A 177 9.39 18.05 27.03
CA GLU A 177 9.50 19.50 27.24
C GLU A 177 10.88 19.87 27.81
N PHE A 178 11.42 19.01 28.66
CA PHE A 178 12.70 19.19 29.32
C PHE A 178 13.78 18.36 28.61
N GLN A 179 14.46 18.95 27.66
CA GLN A 179 15.61 18.35 26.99
C GLN A 179 16.91 18.71 27.72
N LEU A 180 17.96 17.90 27.50
CA LEU A 180 19.25 18.06 28.16
C LEU A 180 19.97 19.38 27.80
N THR A 181 19.67 19.96 26.65
CA THR A 181 20.30 21.20 26.18
C THR A 181 19.28 22.12 25.49
N PRO A 182 19.50 23.44 25.46
CA PRO A 182 18.62 24.38 24.75
C PRO A 182 18.51 24.10 23.25
N GLU A 183 19.53 23.52 22.65
CA GLU A 183 19.50 23.10 21.25
C GLU A 183 18.51 21.95 21.03
N LEU A 184 18.52 20.94 21.88
CA LEU A 184 17.57 19.84 21.85
C LEU A 184 16.13 20.32 22.11
N GLU A 185 15.93 21.29 23.01
CA GLU A 185 14.61 21.89 23.21
C GLU A 185 14.08 22.55 21.94
N ARG A 186 14.93 23.21 21.17
CA ARG A 186 14.57 23.79 19.86
C ARG A 186 14.21 22.69 18.86
N LEU A 187 15.01 21.62 18.79
CA LEU A 187 14.79 20.47 17.91
C LEU A 187 13.55 19.64 18.30
N ALA A 188 13.15 19.68 19.58
CA ALA A 188 11.93 19.05 20.09
C ALA A 188 10.65 19.74 19.61
N LYS A 189 10.72 20.97 19.11
CA LYS A 189 9.57 21.79 18.69
C LYS A 189 9.39 21.79 17.16
N THR A 190 8.13 21.91 16.75
CA THR A 190 7.75 22.18 15.37
C THR A 190 7.99 23.66 15.04
N LYS A 191 7.93 24.02 13.75
CA LYS A 191 8.00 25.43 13.32
C LYS A 191 6.93 26.34 13.97
N SER A 192 5.79 25.76 14.39
CA SER A 192 4.72 26.46 15.09
C SER A 192 4.88 26.49 16.62
N GLY A 193 6.03 26.06 17.16
CA GLY A 193 6.34 26.06 18.58
C GLY A 193 5.72 24.92 19.40
N ARG A 194 4.95 24.00 18.78
CA ARG A 194 4.39 22.83 19.46
C ARG A 194 5.42 21.73 19.57
N GLN A 195 5.30 20.87 20.59
CA GLN A 195 6.13 19.68 20.72
C GLN A 195 5.92 18.74 19.51
N ARG A 196 7.03 18.17 19.00
CA ARG A 196 6.99 17.17 17.92
C ARG A 196 6.33 15.90 18.41
N GLN A 197 5.53 15.30 17.56
CA GLN A 197 4.91 14.01 17.81
C GLN A 197 5.25 13.02 16.71
N VAL A 198 5.47 11.77 17.09
CA VAL A 198 5.61 10.64 16.17
C VAL A 198 4.56 9.59 16.51
N ARG A 199 4.11 8.86 15.50
CA ARG A 199 3.11 7.80 15.64
C ARG A 199 3.70 6.48 15.23
N TYR A 200 3.57 5.52 16.09
CA TYR A 200 3.96 4.13 15.85
C TYR A 200 2.70 3.28 15.70
N ASN A 201 2.61 2.48 14.63
CA ASN A 201 1.54 1.53 14.43
C ASN A 201 2.09 0.11 14.70
N PRO A 202 1.78 -0.50 15.84
CA PRO A 202 2.33 -1.81 16.21
C PRO A 202 1.89 -2.91 15.25
N ASN A 203 0.61 -2.92 14.87
CA ASN A 203 0.05 -3.92 13.96
C ASN A 203 0.72 -3.86 12.59
N TRP A 204 0.85 -2.65 12.03
CA TRP A 204 1.53 -2.48 10.75
C TRP A 204 3.00 -2.90 10.81
N GLN A 205 3.70 -2.61 11.91
CA GLN A 205 5.09 -3.04 12.06
C GLN A 205 5.20 -4.56 12.15
N TYR A 206 4.35 -5.21 12.92
CA TYR A 206 4.27 -6.67 13.00
C TYR A 206 4.04 -7.31 11.62
N LEU A 207 3.06 -6.82 10.87
CA LEU A 207 2.75 -7.33 9.52
C LEU A 207 3.90 -7.12 8.54
N LYS A 208 4.61 -5.98 8.62
CA LYS A 208 5.81 -5.73 7.80
C LYS A 208 6.94 -6.71 8.13
N GLU A 209 7.19 -6.97 9.40
CA GLU A 209 8.24 -7.90 9.83
C GLU A 209 7.93 -9.31 9.35
N LYS A 210 6.71 -9.77 9.49
CA LYS A 210 6.26 -11.05 8.97
C LYS A 210 6.43 -11.15 7.44
N ALA A 211 6.05 -10.11 6.70
CA ALA A 211 6.27 -10.06 5.26
C ALA A 211 7.76 -10.05 4.89
N LYS A 212 8.61 -9.34 5.65
CA LYS A 212 10.07 -9.35 5.47
C LYS A 212 10.65 -10.75 5.67
N GLU A 213 10.28 -11.42 6.75
CA GLU A 213 10.76 -12.77 7.07
C GLU A 213 10.46 -13.74 5.92
N VAL A 214 9.21 -13.74 5.44
CA VAL A 214 8.78 -14.58 4.34
C VAL A 214 9.55 -14.26 3.05
N LEU A 215 9.64 -12.98 2.67
CA LEU A 215 10.28 -12.54 1.42
C LEU A 215 11.82 -12.65 1.44
N GLN A 216 12.44 -12.58 2.61
CA GLN A 216 13.90 -12.68 2.74
C GLN A 216 14.39 -14.12 2.88
N SER A 217 13.50 -15.08 3.13
CA SER A 217 13.86 -16.50 3.13
C SER A 217 14.35 -16.93 1.73
N PRO A 218 15.27 -17.90 1.61
CA PRO A 218 15.74 -18.39 0.30
C PRO A 218 14.56 -18.83 -0.59
N LYS A 219 13.60 -19.58 -0.01
CA LYS A 219 12.39 -20.02 -0.70
C LYS A 219 11.50 -18.85 -1.13
N GLY A 220 11.29 -17.86 -0.25
CA GLY A 220 10.46 -16.70 -0.52
C GLY A 220 11.03 -15.82 -1.62
N ARG A 221 12.33 -15.59 -1.62
CA ARG A 221 13.02 -14.86 -2.70
C ARG A 221 12.85 -15.54 -4.05
N HIS A 222 13.00 -16.86 -4.09
CA HIS A 222 12.81 -17.62 -5.32
C HIS A 222 11.36 -17.52 -5.80
N ILE A 223 10.38 -17.81 -4.95
CA ILE A 223 8.95 -17.73 -5.31
C ILE A 223 8.58 -16.33 -5.82
N TYR A 224 8.98 -15.29 -5.10
CA TYR A 224 8.68 -13.91 -5.51
C TYR A 224 9.36 -13.54 -6.84
N SER A 225 10.59 -14.02 -7.09
CA SER A 225 11.30 -13.75 -8.35
C SER A 225 10.63 -14.39 -9.56
N MET A 226 9.97 -15.52 -9.39
CA MET A 226 9.25 -16.21 -10.47
C MET A 226 8.03 -15.42 -10.98
N ARG A 227 7.48 -14.50 -10.16
CA ARG A 227 6.32 -13.67 -10.53
C ARG A 227 6.49 -12.97 -11.89
N LYS A 228 7.69 -12.44 -12.16
CA LYS A 228 7.96 -11.74 -13.43
C LYS A 228 7.87 -12.64 -14.66
N TYR A 229 8.14 -13.93 -14.50
CA TYR A 229 8.03 -14.89 -15.61
C TYR A 229 6.60 -15.38 -15.83
N ASP A 230 5.78 -15.28 -14.80
CA ASP A 230 4.39 -15.71 -14.82
C ASP A 230 3.44 -14.60 -15.31
N VAL A 231 3.53 -13.41 -14.71
CA VAL A 231 2.55 -12.33 -14.91
C VAL A 231 2.94 -11.37 -16.03
N GLU A 232 4.22 -10.98 -16.12
CA GLU A 232 4.66 -9.94 -17.05
C GLU A 232 4.45 -10.32 -18.53
N PRO A 233 4.71 -11.59 -18.97
CA PRO A 233 4.49 -11.98 -20.35
C PRO A 233 3.05 -11.81 -20.81
N ILE A 234 2.08 -12.06 -19.95
CA ILE A 234 0.65 -11.95 -20.28
C ILE A 234 0.27 -10.52 -20.61
N PHE A 235 0.68 -9.56 -19.78
CA PHE A 235 0.45 -8.14 -20.06
C PHE A 235 1.22 -7.66 -21.29
N GLY A 236 2.40 -8.23 -21.54
CA GLY A 236 3.17 -8.01 -22.76
C GLY A 236 2.41 -8.48 -24.00
N HIS A 237 1.86 -9.69 -23.99
CA HIS A 237 1.04 -10.24 -25.08
C HIS A 237 -0.23 -9.42 -25.29
N LEU A 238 -0.98 -9.10 -24.25
CA LEU A 238 -2.19 -8.29 -24.36
C LEU A 238 -1.92 -6.95 -25.06
N LYS A 239 -0.84 -6.26 -24.68
CA LYS A 239 -0.52 -4.94 -25.20
C LYS A 239 0.14 -4.95 -26.58
N ASN A 240 1.07 -5.87 -26.83
CA ASN A 240 1.94 -5.83 -28.00
C ASN A 240 1.46 -6.76 -29.11
N VAL A 241 0.87 -7.92 -28.77
CA VAL A 241 0.37 -8.88 -29.76
C VAL A 241 -1.09 -8.59 -30.09
N PHE A 242 -1.94 -8.43 -29.06
CA PHE A 242 -3.38 -8.18 -29.26
C PHE A 242 -3.74 -6.70 -29.35
N GLY A 243 -2.77 -5.78 -29.26
CA GLY A 243 -2.99 -4.34 -29.40
C GLY A 243 -3.88 -3.72 -28.31
N MET A 244 -4.08 -4.41 -27.17
CA MET A 244 -4.99 -4.01 -26.10
C MET A 244 -4.43 -2.86 -25.25
N ARG A 245 -4.05 -1.77 -25.91
CA ARG A 245 -3.60 -0.52 -25.25
C ARG A 245 -4.74 0.46 -25.05
N ARG A 246 -5.73 0.38 -25.92
CA ARG A 246 -6.97 1.16 -25.88
C ARG A 246 -8.14 0.25 -26.17
N THR A 247 -9.23 0.48 -25.46
CA THR A 247 -10.52 -0.12 -25.83
C THR A 247 -11.38 0.94 -26.53
N HIS A 248 -12.17 0.52 -27.51
CA HIS A 248 -13.22 1.31 -28.15
C HIS A 248 -14.59 0.97 -27.60
N LEU A 249 -14.65 -0.01 -26.71
CA LEU A 249 -15.86 -0.42 -26.00
C LEU A 249 -16.16 0.63 -24.92
N ARG A 250 -17.42 0.89 -24.72
CA ARG A 250 -17.95 1.74 -23.66
C ARG A 250 -18.89 0.88 -22.83
N GLY A 251 -18.78 0.98 -21.50
CA GLY A 251 -19.65 0.29 -20.57
C GLY A 251 -21.06 0.88 -20.51
#